data_166044d574ddb26f78135af436103bf2
#
_entry.id   166044d574ddb26f78135af436103bf2
#
_cell.length_a   1.000
_cell.length_b   1.000
_cell.length_c   1.000
_cell.angle_alpha   90.00
_cell.angle_beta   90.00
_cell.angle_gamma   90.00
#
_symmetry.space_group_name_H-M   'P 1'
#
loop_
_entity.id
_entity.type
_entity.pdbx_description
1 polymer ?
#
loop_
_entity_poly.entity_id
_entity_poly.type
_entity_poly.pdbx_seq_one_letter_code
_entity_poly.pdbx_strand_id
1 'polypeptide(L)'
;MKTTVFLTGATGTMGFAGMQEILKRPDQYDLRILARPSQKNKELLTPLIAKHPTLHVIWGDLTKYEDILKGVTGADIVLHVGGMVSPQADYRPTATRKTNITAATYVRDAVLAQPEDKQPKVVYVGSVAQMGDRREPLHWGRTGDPICVSAYDHYGITKAWAERIITDSGIKTWASLRQSGILYPAILKNYDPIMFHVPVRGVLEWATVEDSGRLLERICRPNVPEEFWKNYYNIGSGAEYRVSNYEFECLLLDAIGCPKPEQIFNSNWFTTRNFHGMWYLDSDKLEGYLHFRANIPIKEYFKQLAQAPSVPGGIKFASKTKIAKLFPHCVKLAMRAMANSKEHGTQWWIKNNITPRIHAYYGSLEEYRAIKPWKQMDLSHNSEDAVLLNHGYDETKPLNELDIKDMQEAAAFRGGKCLSKTMTKGDLDTQLEWQCAEGHKFKASPRLILLGGHWCPECFPWPYKDDNPRPWQWDREAKRNPFFAQLWAPLHSPEEDNVYGPEVFDGWEK
;
A
#
# COMPACT_ATOMS: atom_id res chain seq x y z
N MET A 1 -22.02 -12.27 24.22
CA MET A 1 -21.49 -10.88 24.40
C MET A 1 -21.14 -10.37 23.01
N LYS A 2 -21.42 -9.10 22.69
CA LYS A 2 -21.02 -8.54 21.38
C LYS A 2 -19.52 -8.27 21.34
N THR A 3 -18.90 -8.40 20.17
CA THR A 3 -17.51 -8.00 19.95
C THR A 3 -17.42 -6.49 19.80
N THR A 4 -16.62 -5.83 20.62
CA THR A 4 -16.36 -4.39 20.53
C THR A 4 -15.22 -4.14 19.55
N VAL A 5 -15.54 -3.48 18.42
CA VAL A 5 -14.58 -3.15 17.37
C VAL A 5 -14.24 -1.66 17.42
N PHE A 6 -12.96 -1.33 17.50
CA PHE A 6 -12.49 0.04 17.30
C PHE A 6 -11.90 0.20 15.91
N LEU A 7 -12.51 1.06 15.09
CA LEU A 7 -12.12 1.32 13.72
C LEU A 7 -11.61 2.76 13.55
N THR A 8 -10.37 2.91 13.13
CA THR A 8 -9.85 4.18 12.65
C THR A 8 -10.02 4.29 11.14
N GLY A 9 -10.16 5.51 10.63
CA GLY A 9 -10.32 5.73 9.18
C GLY A 9 -11.71 5.39 8.62
N ALA A 10 -12.72 5.29 9.46
CA ALA A 10 -14.11 4.93 9.10
C ALA A 10 -14.77 5.88 8.07
N THR A 11 -14.23 7.08 7.86
CA THR A 11 -14.71 8.05 6.85
C THR A 11 -13.93 8.01 5.54
N GLY A 12 -12.91 7.15 5.44
CA GLY A 12 -12.15 6.88 4.23
C GLY A 12 -12.75 5.73 3.41
N THR A 13 -12.22 5.49 2.20
CA THR A 13 -12.78 4.53 1.24
C THR A 13 -12.94 3.12 1.83
N MET A 14 -11.85 2.49 2.27
CA MET A 14 -11.87 1.14 2.84
C MET A 14 -12.59 1.09 4.19
N GLY A 15 -12.25 2.04 5.08
CA GLY A 15 -12.84 2.05 6.43
C GLY A 15 -14.34 2.29 6.40
N PHE A 16 -14.85 3.11 5.47
CA PHE A 16 -16.28 3.32 5.31
C PHE A 16 -17.00 2.05 4.83
N ALA A 17 -16.42 1.35 3.86
CA ALA A 17 -16.96 0.07 3.41
C ALA A 17 -16.96 -0.97 4.54
N GLY A 18 -15.87 -1.07 5.32
CA GLY A 18 -15.80 -1.95 6.48
C GLY A 18 -16.80 -1.60 7.57
N MET A 19 -16.95 -0.31 7.88
CA MET A 19 -17.98 0.18 8.79
C MET A 19 -19.38 -0.27 8.35
N GLN A 20 -19.70 -0.12 7.08
CA GLN A 20 -20.99 -0.54 6.51
C GLN A 20 -21.22 -2.05 6.66
N GLU A 21 -20.20 -2.88 6.42
CA GLU A 21 -20.31 -4.33 6.57
C GLU A 21 -20.51 -4.75 8.04
N ILE A 22 -19.79 -4.13 8.98
CA ILE A 22 -19.92 -4.38 10.42
C ILE A 22 -21.34 -3.99 10.91
N LEU A 23 -21.85 -2.84 10.48
CA LEU A 23 -23.17 -2.34 10.85
C LEU A 23 -24.35 -3.19 10.34
N LYS A 24 -24.13 -4.09 9.38
CA LYS A 24 -25.14 -5.08 8.95
C LYS A 24 -25.41 -6.15 10.03
N ARG A 25 -24.58 -6.24 11.07
CA ARG A 25 -24.61 -7.27 12.11
C ARG A 25 -24.69 -6.67 13.52
N PRO A 26 -25.73 -5.88 13.81
CA PRO A 26 -25.87 -5.16 15.09
C PRO A 26 -25.96 -6.07 16.31
N ASP A 27 -26.34 -7.34 16.11
CA ASP A 27 -26.44 -8.34 17.20
C ASP A 27 -25.03 -8.92 17.55
N GLN A 28 -24.05 -8.79 16.66
CA GLN A 28 -22.71 -9.34 16.83
C GLN A 28 -21.70 -8.30 17.29
N TYR A 29 -21.87 -7.04 16.88
CA TYR A 29 -20.85 -6.00 17.05
C TYR A 29 -21.37 -4.75 17.76
N ASP A 30 -20.49 -4.18 18.60
CA ASP A 30 -20.52 -2.79 19.03
C ASP A 30 -19.35 -2.07 18.36
N LEU A 31 -19.64 -1.09 17.51
CA LEU A 31 -18.64 -0.41 16.68
C LEU A 31 -18.32 0.98 17.23
N ARG A 32 -17.05 1.19 17.59
CA ARG A 32 -16.50 2.50 17.92
C ARG A 32 -15.67 2.99 16.74
N ILE A 33 -15.86 4.24 16.34
CA ILE A 33 -15.05 4.85 15.28
C ILE A 33 -14.41 6.15 15.76
N LEU A 34 -13.19 6.43 15.30
CA LEU A 34 -12.54 7.73 15.51
C LEU A 34 -12.72 8.57 14.24
N ALA A 35 -13.31 9.75 14.38
CA ALA A 35 -13.56 10.66 13.27
C ALA A 35 -13.28 12.12 13.66
N ARG A 36 -12.62 12.85 12.75
CA ARG A 36 -12.39 14.29 12.95
C ARG A 36 -13.74 15.05 12.96
N PRO A 37 -13.92 16.03 13.86
CA PRO A 37 -15.18 16.77 14.00
C PRO A 37 -15.40 17.82 12.90
N SER A 38 -15.11 17.47 11.63
CA SER A 38 -15.35 18.32 10.48
C SER A 38 -16.83 18.30 10.09
N GLN A 39 -17.32 19.38 9.46
CA GLN A 39 -18.70 19.48 8.98
C GLN A 39 -19.04 18.32 8.05
N LYS A 40 -18.15 17.99 7.09
CA LYS A 40 -18.28 16.86 6.17
C LYS A 40 -18.49 15.54 6.90
N ASN A 41 -17.70 15.26 7.95
CA ASN A 41 -17.81 14.01 8.70
C ASN A 41 -19.12 13.98 9.55
N LYS A 42 -19.53 15.12 10.11
CA LYS A 42 -20.80 15.22 10.83
C LYS A 42 -21.98 14.92 9.91
N GLU A 43 -22.02 15.56 8.74
CA GLU A 43 -23.05 15.30 7.72
C GLU A 43 -23.10 13.82 7.29
N LEU A 44 -21.95 13.19 7.11
CA LEU A 44 -21.85 11.78 6.74
C LEU A 44 -22.34 10.84 7.85
N LEU A 45 -21.95 11.10 9.10
CA LEU A 45 -22.11 10.16 10.20
C LEU A 45 -23.41 10.35 10.99
N THR A 46 -23.98 11.55 11.07
CA THR A 46 -25.21 11.82 11.84
C THR A 46 -26.38 10.91 11.43
N PRO A 47 -26.69 10.72 10.15
CA PRO A 47 -27.75 9.81 9.74
C PRO A 47 -27.48 8.33 10.12
N LEU A 48 -26.20 7.95 10.10
CA LEU A 48 -25.80 6.57 10.45
C LEU A 48 -25.90 6.33 11.95
N ILE A 49 -25.50 7.30 12.79
CA ILE A 49 -25.65 7.24 14.25
C ILE A 49 -27.13 7.09 14.63
N ALA A 50 -28.00 7.88 14.01
CA ALA A 50 -29.44 7.80 14.27
C ALA A 50 -30.05 6.45 13.89
N LYS A 51 -29.51 5.80 12.84
CA LYS A 51 -30.01 4.52 12.33
C LYS A 51 -29.42 3.31 13.06
N HIS A 52 -28.20 3.40 13.57
CA HIS A 52 -27.45 2.28 14.12
C HIS A 52 -27.05 2.53 15.58
N PRO A 53 -27.83 2.05 16.57
CA PRO A 53 -27.56 2.26 18.01
C PRO A 53 -26.23 1.66 18.49
N THR A 54 -25.64 0.71 17.72
CA THR A 54 -24.33 0.10 18.00
C THR A 54 -23.16 0.87 17.41
N LEU A 55 -23.40 2.02 16.77
CA LEU A 55 -22.37 2.90 16.25
C LEU A 55 -22.06 4.03 17.25
N HIS A 56 -20.83 4.03 17.78
CA HIS A 56 -20.36 5.04 18.71
C HIS A 56 -19.21 5.85 18.08
N VAL A 57 -19.37 7.17 17.98
CA VAL A 57 -18.38 8.04 17.35
C VAL A 57 -17.58 8.76 18.42
N ILE A 58 -16.26 8.55 18.42
CA ILE A 58 -15.29 9.34 19.14
C ILE A 58 -14.88 10.49 18.21
N TRP A 59 -15.32 11.71 18.52
CA TRP A 59 -14.92 12.89 17.80
C TRP A 59 -13.53 13.33 18.25
N GLY A 60 -12.50 13.10 17.42
CA GLY A 60 -11.12 13.32 17.80
C GLY A 60 -10.16 13.24 16.59
N ASP A 61 -8.88 13.08 16.89
CA ASP A 61 -7.80 13.07 15.89
C ASP A 61 -6.82 11.91 16.12
N LEU A 62 -6.37 11.28 15.03
CA LEU A 62 -5.36 10.19 15.06
C LEU A 62 -4.01 10.61 15.66
N THR A 63 -3.73 11.92 15.69
CA THR A 63 -2.51 12.50 16.25
C THR A 63 -2.64 12.88 17.73
N LYS A 64 -3.73 12.45 18.39
CA LYS A 64 -3.95 12.64 19.83
C LYS A 64 -4.07 11.29 20.51
N TYR A 65 -3.15 11.02 21.41
CA TYR A 65 -3.07 9.75 22.14
C TYR A 65 -4.36 9.43 22.91
N GLU A 66 -4.91 10.42 23.62
CA GLU A 66 -6.11 10.26 24.45
C GLU A 66 -7.35 9.85 23.63
N ASP A 67 -7.45 10.32 22.37
CA ASP A 67 -8.56 9.97 21.51
C ASP A 67 -8.45 8.50 21.01
N ILE A 68 -7.22 8.06 20.74
CA ILE A 68 -6.96 6.65 20.40
C ILE A 68 -7.14 5.77 21.63
N LEU A 69 -6.65 6.17 22.80
CA LEU A 69 -6.79 5.42 24.03
C LEU A 69 -8.26 5.17 24.40
N LYS A 70 -9.13 6.18 24.25
CA LYS A 70 -10.59 6.02 24.44
C LYS A 70 -11.19 4.95 23.53
N GLY A 71 -10.71 4.84 22.29
CA GLY A 71 -11.18 3.84 21.35
C GLY A 71 -10.69 2.43 21.69
N VAL A 72 -9.42 2.32 22.06
CA VAL A 72 -8.74 1.05 22.39
C VAL A 72 -9.21 0.45 23.71
N THR A 73 -9.46 1.29 24.72
CA THR A 73 -9.84 0.81 26.06
C THR A 73 -11.14 0.00 26.00
N GLY A 74 -11.05 -1.30 26.36
CA GLY A 74 -12.17 -2.23 26.34
C GLY A 74 -12.68 -2.60 24.94
N ALA A 75 -11.86 -2.41 23.90
CA ALA A 75 -12.09 -3.01 22.59
C ALA A 75 -11.57 -4.46 22.58
N ASP A 76 -12.22 -5.32 21.82
CA ASP A 76 -11.76 -6.68 21.54
C ASP A 76 -10.84 -6.71 20.31
N ILE A 77 -11.11 -5.83 19.34
CA ILE A 77 -10.35 -5.72 18.08
C ILE A 77 -10.17 -4.26 17.72
N VAL A 78 -8.96 -3.90 17.30
CA VAL A 78 -8.60 -2.61 16.72
C VAL A 78 -8.32 -2.79 15.23
N LEU A 79 -9.12 -2.15 14.39
CA LEU A 79 -8.90 -2.05 12.94
C LEU A 79 -8.23 -0.69 12.63
N HIS A 80 -6.90 -0.69 12.50
CA HIS A 80 -6.16 0.53 12.20
C HIS A 80 -6.02 0.73 10.68
N VAL A 81 -7.06 1.31 10.07
CA VAL A 81 -7.16 1.62 8.63
C VAL A 81 -6.80 3.08 8.35
N GLY A 82 -6.92 3.95 9.36
CA GLY A 82 -6.77 5.39 9.23
C GLY A 82 -5.36 5.84 8.90
N GLY A 83 -5.26 6.81 8.01
CA GLY A 83 -4.01 7.46 7.62
C GLY A 83 -4.21 8.39 6.44
N MET A 84 -3.19 9.17 6.10
CA MET A 84 -3.13 9.89 4.84
C MET A 84 -2.68 8.93 3.73
N VAL A 85 -3.29 9.08 2.54
CA VAL A 85 -3.05 8.19 1.38
C VAL A 85 -2.66 9.02 0.15
N SER A 86 -1.95 8.40 -0.79
CA SER A 86 -1.61 9.00 -2.09
C SER A 86 -2.90 9.34 -2.89
N PRO A 87 -2.86 10.41 -3.72
CA PRO A 87 -1.69 11.26 -4.01
C PRO A 87 -1.43 12.34 -2.95
N GLN A 88 -2.38 12.65 -2.06
CA GLN A 88 -2.25 13.73 -1.06
C GLN A 88 -1.09 13.50 -0.07
N ALA A 89 -0.78 12.23 0.20
CA ALA A 89 0.32 11.88 1.09
C ALA A 89 1.68 12.30 0.52
N ASP A 90 1.86 12.15 -0.79
CA ASP A 90 3.11 12.50 -1.47
C ASP A 90 3.26 14.00 -1.68
N TYR A 91 2.13 14.72 -1.71
CA TYR A 91 2.11 16.19 -1.79
C TYR A 91 2.32 16.88 -0.44
N ARG A 92 2.16 16.14 0.67
CA ARG A 92 2.28 16.67 2.04
C ARG A 92 3.10 15.75 2.93
N PRO A 93 4.39 15.54 2.63
CA PRO A 93 5.23 14.53 3.30
C PRO A 93 5.29 14.70 4.82
N THR A 94 5.49 15.93 5.33
CA THR A 94 5.54 16.19 6.78
C THR A 94 4.20 15.88 7.47
N ALA A 95 3.07 16.30 6.89
CA ALA A 95 1.75 15.99 7.45
C ALA A 95 1.46 14.48 7.40
N THR A 96 1.91 13.80 6.34
CA THR A 96 1.74 12.36 6.17
C THR A 96 2.54 11.60 7.21
N ARG A 97 3.82 11.94 7.40
CA ARG A 97 4.65 11.40 8.47
C ARG A 97 3.97 11.57 9.83
N LYS A 98 3.63 12.83 10.16
CA LYS A 98 2.98 13.15 11.43
C LYS A 98 1.71 12.34 11.66
N THR A 99 0.86 12.17 10.63
CA THR A 99 -0.38 11.42 10.78
C THR A 99 -0.13 9.92 10.85
N ASN A 100 0.57 9.35 9.87
CA ASN A 100 0.65 7.89 9.73
C ASN A 100 1.55 7.25 10.80
N ILE A 101 2.71 7.85 11.09
CA ILE A 101 3.65 7.33 12.08
C ILE A 101 3.11 7.55 13.50
N THR A 102 2.63 8.76 13.82
CA THR A 102 2.11 9.05 15.15
C THR A 102 0.88 8.20 15.47
N ALA A 103 -0.03 8.01 14.51
CA ALA A 103 -1.21 7.18 14.71
C ALA A 103 -0.82 5.71 15.02
N ALA A 104 0.10 5.13 14.25
CA ALA A 104 0.58 3.77 14.51
C ALA A 104 1.28 3.65 15.88
N THR A 105 2.11 4.64 16.24
CA THR A 105 2.77 4.71 17.55
C THR A 105 1.72 4.76 18.66
N TYR A 106 0.73 5.63 18.56
CA TYR A 106 -0.31 5.76 19.59
C TYR A 106 -1.25 4.55 19.68
N VAL A 107 -1.54 3.88 18.56
CA VAL A 107 -2.28 2.62 18.59
C VAL A 107 -1.47 1.57 19.35
N ARG A 108 -0.17 1.40 19.03
CA ARG A 108 0.73 0.50 19.75
C ARG A 108 0.73 0.81 21.25
N ASP A 109 0.98 2.06 21.62
CA ASP A 109 1.14 2.47 23.02
C ASP A 109 -0.18 2.30 23.79
N ALA A 110 -1.32 2.64 23.18
CA ALA A 110 -2.64 2.46 23.78
C ALA A 110 -3.00 0.98 24.00
N VAL A 111 -2.60 0.10 23.08
CA VAL A 111 -2.80 -1.35 23.22
C VAL A 111 -1.92 -1.92 24.31
N LEU A 112 -0.62 -1.55 24.35
CA LEU A 112 0.33 -2.02 25.37
C LEU A 112 0.02 -1.46 26.76
N ALA A 113 -0.66 -0.33 26.86
CA ALA A 113 -1.15 0.22 28.12
C ALA A 113 -2.34 -0.55 28.72
N GLN A 114 -3.00 -1.45 27.96
CA GLN A 114 -4.06 -2.29 28.50
C GLN A 114 -3.46 -3.44 29.33
N PRO A 115 -4.17 -3.93 30.36
CA PRO A 115 -3.80 -5.17 31.02
C PRO A 115 -3.56 -6.29 30.02
N GLU A 116 -2.60 -7.13 30.27
CA GLU A 116 -2.10 -8.12 29.28
C GLU A 116 -3.17 -9.08 28.79
N ASP A 117 -4.10 -9.46 29.67
CA ASP A 117 -5.26 -10.33 29.40
C ASP A 117 -6.42 -9.59 28.71
N LYS A 118 -6.34 -8.26 28.59
CA LYS A 118 -7.36 -7.37 27.99
C LYS A 118 -6.84 -6.61 26.77
N GLN A 119 -5.66 -6.95 26.29
CA GLN A 119 -5.15 -6.34 25.06
C GLN A 119 -6.01 -6.75 23.87
N PRO A 120 -6.51 -5.79 23.09
CA PRO A 120 -7.28 -6.12 21.87
C PRO A 120 -6.36 -6.74 20.80
N LYS A 121 -6.95 -7.53 19.92
CA LYS A 121 -6.31 -7.94 18.66
C LYS A 121 -6.15 -6.72 17.76
N VAL A 122 -4.99 -6.57 17.09
CA VAL A 122 -4.70 -5.41 16.23
C VAL A 122 -4.59 -5.82 14.78
N VAL A 123 -5.36 -5.20 13.91
CA VAL A 123 -5.24 -5.32 12.46
C VAL A 123 -4.71 -4.00 11.92
N TYR A 124 -3.51 -4.04 11.38
CA TYR A 124 -2.90 -2.90 10.69
C TYR A 124 -3.12 -3.02 9.19
N VAL A 125 -3.61 -1.96 8.55
CA VAL A 125 -3.72 -1.90 7.09
C VAL A 125 -2.53 -1.15 6.51
N GLY A 126 -1.59 -1.92 5.97
CA GLY A 126 -0.45 -1.47 5.18
C GLY A 126 -0.82 -1.16 3.73
N SER A 127 0.15 -1.24 2.83
CA SER A 127 -0.05 -0.92 1.41
C SER A 127 0.92 -1.67 0.51
N VAL A 128 0.50 -1.96 -0.72
CA VAL A 128 1.37 -2.41 -1.81
C VAL A 128 2.52 -1.43 -2.08
N ALA A 129 2.35 -0.15 -1.76
CA ALA A 129 3.39 0.88 -1.88
C ALA A 129 4.68 0.57 -1.10
N GLN A 130 4.61 -0.29 -0.08
CA GLN A 130 5.78 -0.77 0.67
C GLN A 130 6.71 -1.65 -0.18
N MET A 131 6.17 -2.28 -1.24
CA MET A 131 6.87 -3.28 -2.04
C MET A 131 7.59 -2.72 -3.27
N GLY A 132 7.33 -1.45 -3.62
CA GLY A 132 8.00 -0.70 -4.67
C GLY A 132 7.77 -1.19 -6.09
N ASP A 133 8.69 -0.82 -6.97
CA ASP A 133 8.63 -1.10 -8.40
C ASP A 133 8.90 -2.59 -8.69
N ARG A 134 7.94 -3.25 -9.29
CA ARG A 134 7.95 -4.68 -9.60
C ARG A 134 7.64 -4.91 -11.08
N ARG A 135 8.46 -4.36 -11.97
CA ARG A 135 8.32 -4.58 -13.41
C ARG A 135 8.75 -6.00 -13.80
N GLU A 136 8.33 -6.43 -14.98
CA GLU A 136 8.79 -7.69 -15.56
C GLU A 136 10.34 -7.75 -15.62
N PRO A 137 10.96 -8.87 -15.26
CA PRO A 137 10.38 -10.20 -14.95
C PRO A 137 9.98 -10.40 -13.47
N LEU A 138 10.06 -9.37 -12.63
CA LEU A 138 9.86 -9.45 -11.17
C LEU A 138 8.47 -8.97 -10.73
N HIS A 139 7.52 -8.95 -11.64
CA HIS A 139 6.18 -8.41 -11.42
C HIS A 139 5.28 -9.26 -10.50
N TRP A 140 5.71 -10.47 -10.18
CA TRP A 140 5.11 -11.29 -9.13
C TRP A 140 5.80 -11.03 -7.80
N GLY A 141 5.03 -10.99 -6.71
CA GLY A 141 5.57 -10.81 -5.37
C GLY A 141 4.74 -11.49 -4.29
N ARG A 142 5.34 -11.66 -3.13
CA ARG A 142 4.73 -12.28 -1.95
C ARG A 142 5.18 -11.58 -0.66
N THR A 143 4.55 -11.91 0.45
CA THR A 143 5.04 -11.50 1.77
C THR A 143 6.42 -12.10 2.03
N GLY A 144 7.24 -11.41 2.82
CA GLY A 144 8.65 -11.81 3.04
C GLY A 144 9.64 -11.25 2.01
N ASP A 145 9.19 -10.88 0.81
CA ASP A 145 10.02 -10.19 -0.18
C ASP A 145 10.55 -8.84 0.36
N PRO A 146 11.69 -8.32 -0.17
CA PRO A 146 12.29 -7.09 0.33
C PRO A 146 11.31 -5.91 0.31
N ILE A 147 11.26 -5.15 1.41
CA ILE A 147 10.61 -3.84 1.43
C ILE A 147 11.44 -2.86 0.62
N CYS A 148 10.87 -2.31 -0.45
CA CYS A 148 11.54 -1.44 -1.41
C CYS A 148 10.63 -0.31 -1.85
N VAL A 149 10.52 0.74 -1.03
CA VAL A 149 9.63 1.87 -1.35
C VAL A 149 10.20 2.70 -2.49
N SER A 150 9.39 3.00 -3.49
CA SER A 150 9.75 3.86 -4.63
C SER A 150 10.27 5.22 -4.16
N ALA A 151 11.25 5.78 -4.89
CA ALA A 151 11.75 7.12 -4.59
C ALA A 151 10.62 8.15 -4.65
N TYR A 152 10.59 9.06 -3.69
CA TYR A 152 9.56 10.09 -3.51
C TYR A 152 8.15 9.59 -3.12
N ASP A 153 7.98 8.29 -2.88
CA ASP A 153 6.74 7.74 -2.33
C ASP A 153 6.74 7.88 -0.79
N HIS A 154 6.37 9.06 -0.32
CA HIS A 154 6.28 9.35 1.12
C HIS A 154 5.16 8.55 1.81
N TYR A 155 4.12 8.19 1.06
CA TYR A 155 3.08 7.30 1.56
C TYR A 155 3.66 5.92 1.88
N GLY A 156 4.35 5.31 0.93
CA GLY A 156 4.97 3.99 1.10
C GLY A 156 5.95 3.95 2.26
N ILE A 157 6.81 4.98 2.40
CA ILE A 157 7.74 5.10 3.55
C ILE A 157 6.98 5.05 4.88
N THR A 158 5.94 5.88 5.03
CA THR A 158 5.22 5.93 6.30
C THR A 158 4.45 4.66 6.59
N LYS A 159 3.97 3.96 5.56
CA LYS A 159 3.28 2.67 5.70
C LYS A 159 4.25 1.56 6.13
N ALA A 160 5.47 1.51 5.58
CA ALA A 160 6.49 0.55 5.99
C ALA A 160 6.94 0.77 7.44
N TRP A 161 7.18 2.01 7.85
CA TRP A 161 7.50 2.34 9.24
C TRP A 161 6.37 2.01 10.20
N ALA A 162 5.13 2.35 9.86
CA ALA A 162 3.97 2.06 10.69
C ALA A 162 3.73 0.54 10.85
N GLU A 163 3.97 -0.24 9.79
CA GLU A 163 3.93 -1.71 9.86
C GLU A 163 4.95 -2.21 10.90
N ARG A 164 6.21 -1.78 10.79
CA ARG A 164 7.27 -2.15 11.74
C ARG A 164 6.90 -1.77 13.18
N ILE A 165 6.35 -0.56 13.40
CA ILE A 165 5.94 -0.09 14.73
C ILE A 165 4.89 -1.00 15.35
N ILE A 166 3.93 -1.48 14.59
CA ILE A 166 2.85 -2.36 15.09
C ILE A 166 3.35 -3.79 15.27
N THR A 167 4.02 -4.35 14.26
CA THR A 167 4.27 -5.79 14.17
C THR A 167 5.48 -6.25 14.98
N ASP A 168 6.39 -5.32 15.34
CA ASP A 168 7.60 -5.59 16.10
C ASP A 168 7.59 -4.93 17.52
N SER A 169 6.41 -4.76 18.08
CA SER A 169 6.16 -3.97 19.30
C SER A 169 5.97 -4.79 20.58
N GLY A 170 5.82 -6.10 20.47
CA GLY A 170 5.40 -6.95 21.58
C GLY A 170 3.88 -7.07 21.77
N ILE A 171 3.05 -6.48 20.90
CA ILE A 171 1.61 -6.74 20.86
C ILE A 171 1.39 -8.24 20.63
N LYS A 172 0.59 -8.88 21.48
CA LYS A 172 0.41 -10.34 21.47
C LYS A 172 -0.28 -10.88 20.22
N THR A 173 -1.30 -10.17 19.73
CA THR A 173 -2.13 -10.64 18.63
C THR A 173 -2.32 -9.52 17.62
N TRP A 174 -1.77 -9.70 16.43
CA TRP A 174 -1.84 -8.73 15.35
C TRP A 174 -1.88 -9.40 13.96
N ALA A 175 -2.34 -8.68 12.96
CA ALA A 175 -2.18 -9.01 11.55
C ALA A 175 -1.83 -7.74 10.76
N SER A 176 -0.91 -7.82 9.80
CA SER A 176 -0.62 -6.75 8.86
C SER A 176 -1.17 -7.09 7.48
N LEU A 177 -1.98 -6.20 6.93
CA LEU A 177 -2.69 -6.38 5.67
C LEU A 177 -2.24 -5.32 4.68
N ARG A 178 -1.44 -5.68 3.68
CA ARG A 178 -0.94 -4.77 2.64
C ARG A 178 -2.00 -4.61 1.54
N GLN A 179 -2.77 -3.52 1.64
CA GLN A 179 -3.84 -3.21 0.70
C GLN A 179 -3.28 -2.83 -0.66
N SER A 180 -3.79 -3.46 -1.70
CA SER A 180 -3.56 -3.10 -3.09
C SER A 180 -4.33 -1.83 -3.50
N GLY A 181 -4.26 -1.43 -4.76
CA GLY A 181 -5.11 -0.38 -5.31
C GLY A 181 -6.59 -0.76 -5.16
N ILE A 182 -7.40 0.20 -4.70
CA ILE A 182 -8.84 -0.03 -4.48
C ILE A 182 -9.63 0.49 -5.66
N LEU A 183 -10.46 -0.37 -6.23
CA LEU A 183 -11.49 0.02 -7.20
C LEU A 183 -12.74 0.49 -6.46
N TYR A 184 -13.14 1.73 -6.67
CA TYR A 184 -14.31 2.34 -6.03
C TYR A 184 -14.93 3.42 -6.96
N PRO A 185 -16.20 3.79 -6.82
CA PRO A 185 -16.86 4.67 -7.78
C PRO A 185 -16.20 6.03 -8.00
N ALA A 186 -15.51 6.58 -6.99
CA ALA A 186 -14.84 7.87 -7.15
C ALA A 186 -13.56 7.80 -8.00
N ILE A 187 -13.00 6.61 -8.27
CA ILE A 187 -11.85 6.46 -9.18
C ILE A 187 -12.19 6.95 -10.59
N LEU A 188 -13.46 6.85 -10.99
CA LEU A 188 -13.96 7.35 -12.29
C LEU A 188 -13.92 8.88 -12.41
N LYS A 189 -13.68 9.58 -11.30
CA LYS A 189 -13.55 11.05 -11.23
C LYS A 189 -12.11 11.46 -10.90
N ASN A 190 -11.24 10.50 -10.68
CA ASN A 190 -9.88 10.81 -10.25
C ASN A 190 -9.13 11.46 -11.43
N TYR A 191 -8.91 12.76 -11.31
CA TYR A 191 -8.23 13.59 -12.27
C TYR A 191 -6.95 14.10 -11.61
N ASP A 192 -5.95 13.21 -11.55
CA ASP A 192 -4.69 13.51 -10.88
C ASP A 192 -3.50 13.04 -11.73
N PRO A 193 -2.42 13.83 -11.82
CA PRO A 193 -1.21 13.48 -12.57
C PRO A 193 -0.58 12.14 -12.18
N ILE A 194 -0.85 11.62 -10.98
CA ILE A 194 -0.32 10.34 -10.50
C ILE A 194 -0.61 9.18 -11.46
N MET A 195 -1.67 9.27 -12.26
CA MET A 195 -1.95 8.24 -13.27
C MET A 195 -0.81 8.08 -14.29
N PHE A 196 -0.08 9.17 -14.58
CA PHE A 196 1.07 9.13 -15.49
C PHE A 196 2.37 8.69 -14.81
N HIS A 197 2.38 8.56 -13.46
CA HIS A 197 3.51 8.01 -12.73
C HIS A 197 3.57 6.48 -12.82
N VAL A 198 2.49 5.84 -13.25
CA VAL A 198 2.41 4.39 -13.39
C VAL A 198 2.95 3.98 -14.76
N PRO A 199 3.97 3.10 -14.84
CA PRO A 199 4.44 2.57 -16.14
C PRO A 199 3.33 1.87 -16.91
N VAL A 200 3.31 2.03 -18.23
CA VAL A 200 2.27 1.43 -19.11
C VAL A 200 2.15 -0.08 -18.91
N ARG A 201 3.30 -0.77 -18.74
CA ARG A 201 3.37 -2.21 -18.48
C ARG A 201 3.47 -2.57 -17.01
N GLY A 202 3.42 -1.58 -16.11
CA GLY A 202 3.32 -1.84 -14.68
C GLY A 202 2.07 -2.63 -14.36
N VAL A 203 2.13 -3.54 -13.40
CA VAL A 203 1.03 -4.44 -13.06
C VAL A 203 0.51 -4.19 -11.65
N LEU A 204 -0.76 -4.51 -11.43
CA LEU A 204 -1.35 -4.51 -10.10
C LEU A 204 -2.44 -5.58 -10.02
N GLU A 205 -2.49 -6.30 -8.89
CA GLU A 205 -3.68 -7.06 -8.52
C GLU A 205 -4.58 -6.14 -7.70
N TRP A 206 -5.62 -5.61 -8.35
CA TRP A 206 -6.56 -4.68 -7.71
C TRP A 206 -7.46 -5.37 -6.69
N ALA A 207 -8.01 -4.59 -5.77
CA ALA A 207 -9.06 -5.03 -4.87
C ALA A 207 -10.32 -4.16 -5.04
N THR A 208 -11.51 -4.77 -4.94
CA THR A 208 -12.75 -3.99 -4.91
C THR A 208 -12.96 -3.38 -3.52
N VAL A 209 -13.64 -2.23 -3.46
CA VAL A 209 -13.93 -1.59 -2.17
C VAL A 209 -14.86 -2.46 -1.32
N GLU A 210 -15.75 -3.21 -1.97
CA GLU A 210 -16.68 -4.13 -1.30
C GLU A 210 -15.95 -5.33 -0.71
N ASP A 211 -14.97 -5.92 -1.44
CA ASP A 211 -14.13 -6.99 -0.92
C ASP A 211 -13.31 -6.51 0.27
N SER A 212 -12.67 -5.34 0.14
CA SER A 212 -11.92 -4.73 1.23
C SER A 212 -12.79 -4.43 2.46
N GLY A 213 -14.04 -4.04 2.25
CA GLY A 213 -15.01 -3.83 3.33
C GLY A 213 -15.42 -5.13 4.03
N ARG A 214 -15.75 -6.17 3.24
CA ARG A 214 -16.08 -7.51 3.77
C ARG A 214 -14.92 -8.11 4.54
N LEU A 215 -13.69 -7.95 4.03
CA LEU A 215 -12.48 -8.38 4.72
C LEU A 215 -12.42 -7.86 6.15
N LEU A 216 -12.65 -6.55 6.35
CA LEU A 216 -12.62 -5.94 7.69
C LEU A 216 -13.67 -6.53 8.62
N GLU A 217 -14.87 -6.83 8.13
CA GLU A 217 -15.90 -7.49 8.93
C GLU A 217 -15.54 -8.96 9.25
N ARG A 218 -15.03 -9.70 8.25
CA ARG A 218 -14.70 -11.12 8.42
C ARG A 218 -13.62 -11.35 9.48
N ILE A 219 -12.63 -10.46 9.57
CA ILE A 219 -11.59 -10.52 10.61
C ILE A 219 -12.16 -10.36 12.01
N CYS A 220 -13.29 -9.66 12.17
CA CYS A 220 -13.93 -9.47 13.48
C CYS A 220 -14.70 -10.69 13.97
N ARG A 221 -14.83 -11.73 13.17
CA ARG A 221 -15.60 -12.93 13.53
C ARG A 221 -14.84 -13.82 14.53
N PRO A 222 -15.56 -14.54 15.39
CA PRO A 222 -14.94 -15.39 16.41
C PRO A 222 -14.25 -16.62 15.86
N ASN A 223 -14.54 -17.02 14.61
CA ASN A 223 -14.00 -18.21 13.97
C ASN A 223 -12.73 -17.97 13.14
N VAL A 224 -12.10 -16.81 13.26
CA VAL A 224 -10.79 -16.56 12.64
C VAL A 224 -9.74 -17.43 13.34
N PRO A 225 -9.05 -18.34 12.60
CA PRO A 225 -8.17 -19.31 13.22
C PRO A 225 -6.91 -18.66 13.80
N GLU A 226 -6.28 -19.33 14.78
CA GLU A 226 -5.13 -18.78 15.50
C GLU A 226 -3.92 -18.56 14.58
N GLU A 227 -3.70 -19.42 13.61
CA GLU A 227 -2.63 -19.32 12.62
C GLU A 227 -2.77 -18.13 11.67
N PHE A 228 -3.94 -17.48 11.63
CA PHE A 228 -4.11 -16.22 10.92
C PHE A 228 -3.32 -15.08 11.57
N TRP A 229 -3.21 -15.07 12.88
CA TRP A 229 -2.59 -13.98 13.61
C TRP A 229 -1.07 -14.03 13.54
N LYS A 230 -0.44 -12.89 13.84
CA LYS A 230 1.02 -12.67 13.73
C LYS A 230 1.57 -12.95 12.32
N ASN A 231 0.82 -12.57 11.30
CA ASN A 231 1.20 -12.74 9.91
C ASN A 231 1.01 -11.48 9.08
N TYR A 232 1.67 -11.46 7.93
CA TYR A 232 1.55 -10.46 6.88
C TYR A 232 0.73 -11.04 5.73
N TYR A 233 -0.09 -10.21 5.10
CA TYR A 233 -0.95 -10.62 4.00
C TYR A 233 -1.01 -9.54 2.94
N ASN A 234 -1.12 -9.94 1.67
CA ASN A 234 -1.44 -9.09 0.56
C ASN A 234 -2.94 -9.15 0.25
N ILE A 235 -3.59 -7.98 0.13
CA ILE A 235 -5.02 -7.88 -0.19
C ILE A 235 -5.19 -7.63 -1.69
N GLY A 236 -5.84 -8.56 -2.38
CA GLY A 236 -6.28 -8.45 -3.77
C GLY A 236 -7.59 -9.18 -3.98
N SER A 237 -8.34 -8.83 -5.03
CA SER A 237 -9.60 -9.50 -5.38
C SER A 237 -9.41 -10.73 -6.27
N GLY A 238 -8.16 -11.23 -6.40
CA GLY A 238 -7.83 -12.47 -7.09
C GLY A 238 -7.42 -12.30 -8.55
N ALA A 239 -7.26 -13.43 -9.24
CA ALA A 239 -6.67 -13.49 -10.58
C ALA A 239 -7.38 -12.61 -11.62
N GLU A 240 -8.70 -12.50 -11.58
CA GLU A 240 -9.49 -11.64 -12.45
C GLU A 240 -9.11 -10.15 -12.38
N TYR A 241 -8.46 -9.74 -11.28
CA TYR A 241 -8.06 -8.36 -11.02
C TYR A 241 -6.57 -8.09 -11.24
N ARG A 242 -5.84 -9.06 -11.80
CA ARG A 242 -4.43 -8.95 -12.22
C ARG A 242 -4.37 -8.35 -13.61
N VAL A 243 -4.11 -7.05 -13.69
CA VAL A 243 -4.05 -6.34 -14.97
C VAL A 243 -2.83 -5.44 -15.04
N SER A 244 -2.35 -5.17 -16.26
CA SER A 244 -1.38 -4.11 -16.51
C SER A 244 -2.05 -2.74 -16.42
N ASN A 245 -1.25 -1.69 -16.29
CA ASN A 245 -1.78 -0.32 -16.31
C ASN A 245 -2.49 0.00 -17.64
N TYR A 246 -1.95 -0.48 -18.76
CA TYR A 246 -2.63 -0.30 -20.05
C TYR A 246 -4.03 -0.93 -20.09
N GLU A 247 -4.16 -2.14 -19.57
CA GLU A 247 -5.45 -2.83 -19.49
C GLU A 247 -6.41 -2.15 -18.53
N PHE A 248 -5.89 -1.71 -17.38
CA PHE A 248 -6.66 -0.91 -16.43
C PHE A 248 -7.20 0.37 -17.11
N GLU A 249 -6.37 1.10 -17.84
CA GLU A 249 -6.80 2.30 -18.58
C GLU A 249 -7.84 1.96 -19.66
N CYS A 250 -7.70 0.84 -20.36
CA CYS A 250 -8.70 0.38 -21.32
C CYS A 250 -10.05 0.11 -20.64
N LEU A 251 -10.04 -0.58 -19.50
CA LEU A 251 -11.25 -0.88 -18.73
C LEU A 251 -11.91 0.40 -18.18
N LEU A 252 -11.12 1.29 -17.61
CA LEU A 252 -11.58 2.55 -17.05
C LEU A 252 -12.20 3.44 -18.12
N LEU A 253 -11.50 3.65 -19.22
CA LEU A 253 -11.94 4.52 -20.31
C LEU A 253 -13.18 3.97 -21.02
N ASP A 254 -13.25 2.66 -21.23
CA ASP A 254 -14.47 2.05 -21.80
C ASP A 254 -15.66 2.19 -20.84
N ALA A 255 -15.46 1.98 -19.55
CA ALA A 255 -16.50 2.13 -18.54
C ALA A 255 -17.11 3.55 -18.53
N ILE A 256 -16.30 4.59 -18.69
CA ILE A 256 -16.78 5.99 -18.75
C ILE A 256 -17.11 6.48 -20.17
N GLY A 257 -17.03 5.59 -21.17
CA GLY A 257 -17.39 5.90 -22.56
C GLY A 257 -16.38 6.76 -23.31
N CYS A 258 -15.13 6.78 -22.85
CA CYS A 258 -14.03 7.51 -23.49
C CYS A 258 -13.36 6.73 -24.63
N PRO A 259 -12.57 7.40 -25.50
CA PRO A 259 -11.71 6.76 -26.49
C PRO A 259 -10.65 5.87 -25.84
N LYS A 260 -9.99 5.01 -26.64
CA LYS A 260 -8.87 4.18 -26.17
C LYS A 260 -7.66 5.01 -25.76
N PRO A 261 -6.77 4.48 -24.88
CA PRO A 261 -5.58 5.17 -24.40
C PRO A 261 -4.74 5.80 -25.53
N GLU A 262 -4.52 5.08 -26.63
CA GLU A 262 -3.68 5.51 -27.76
C GLU A 262 -4.20 6.76 -28.48
N GLN A 263 -5.50 7.04 -28.35
CA GLN A 263 -6.14 8.19 -28.98
C GLN A 263 -6.04 9.46 -28.14
N ILE A 264 -5.92 9.31 -26.81
CA ILE A 264 -6.01 10.42 -25.87
C ILE A 264 -4.75 10.68 -25.06
N PHE A 265 -3.84 9.71 -24.99
CA PHE A 265 -2.52 9.86 -24.34
C PHE A 265 -1.39 9.77 -25.36
N ASN A 266 -0.27 10.42 -25.08
CA ASN A 266 0.99 10.03 -25.70
C ASN A 266 1.68 9.02 -24.77
N SER A 267 2.35 8.02 -25.34
CA SER A 267 3.03 6.97 -24.60
C SER A 267 4.10 7.52 -23.62
N ASN A 268 4.80 8.58 -24.02
CA ASN A 268 5.82 9.24 -23.21
C ASN A 268 5.28 10.17 -22.11
N TRP A 269 3.96 10.24 -21.90
CA TRP A 269 3.42 10.87 -20.69
C TRP A 269 3.53 9.95 -19.48
N PHE A 270 3.51 8.65 -19.70
CA PHE A 270 3.70 7.64 -18.65
C PHE A 270 5.17 7.45 -18.32
N THR A 271 5.46 7.21 -17.06
CA THR A 271 6.81 6.85 -16.62
C THR A 271 7.19 5.44 -17.07
N THR A 272 8.46 5.08 -16.90
CA THR A 272 8.96 3.75 -17.26
C THR A 272 9.33 2.91 -16.05
N ARG A 273 9.49 3.53 -14.87
CA ARG A 273 9.92 2.87 -13.63
C ARG A 273 9.49 3.66 -12.38
N ASN A 274 9.82 3.14 -11.20
CA ASN A 274 9.69 3.79 -9.88
C ASN A 274 8.24 3.99 -9.43
N PHE A 275 7.33 3.09 -9.78
CA PHE A 275 5.99 3.08 -9.22
C PHE A 275 5.66 1.68 -8.69
N HIS A 276 5.02 1.63 -7.53
CA HIS A 276 4.66 0.39 -6.89
C HIS A 276 3.55 -0.37 -7.65
N GLY A 277 3.70 -1.67 -7.73
CA GLY A 277 2.69 -2.52 -8.31
C GLY A 277 3.21 -3.93 -8.54
N MET A 278 2.40 -4.92 -8.24
CA MET A 278 2.71 -6.33 -8.47
C MET A 278 1.45 -7.18 -8.52
N TRP A 279 1.54 -8.35 -9.09
CA TRP A 279 0.62 -9.45 -8.89
C TRP A 279 1.05 -10.25 -7.66
N TYR A 280 0.10 -10.82 -6.94
CA TYR A 280 0.39 -11.54 -5.70
C TYR A 280 0.42 -13.05 -5.93
N LEU A 281 1.49 -13.68 -5.43
CA LEU A 281 1.60 -15.13 -5.35
C LEU A 281 0.78 -15.71 -4.19
N ASP A 282 0.46 -14.88 -3.20
CA ASP A 282 -0.04 -15.31 -1.89
C ASP A 282 -1.35 -14.63 -1.44
N SER A 283 -2.00 -13.83 -2.29
CA SER A 283 -3.26 -13.17 -1.91
C SER A 283 -4.40 -14.16 -1.64
N ASP A 284 -4.34 -15.36 -2.22
CA ASP A 284 -5.33 -16.43 -2.01
C ASP A 284 -5.25 -17.04 -0.61
N LYS A 285 -4.09 -16.92 0.08
CA LYS A 285 -3.97 -17.34 1.48
C LYS A 285 -4.94 -16.58 2.39
N LEU A 286 -5.09 -15.27 2.16
CA LEU A 286 -6.03 -14.42 2.90
C LEU A 286 -7.49 -14.78 2.59
N GLU A 287 -7.79 -15.04 1.33
CA GLU A 287 -9.12 -15.52 0.90
C GLU A 287 -9.44 -16.87 1.53
N GLY A 288 -8.46 -17.78 1.60
CA GLY A 288 -8.64 -19.10 2.24
C GLY A 288 -9.07 -19.03 3.70
N TYR A 289 -8.60 -18.04 4.45
CA TYR A 289 -9.02 -17.82 5.83
C TYR A 289 -10.37 -17.12 5.96
N LEU A 290 -10.65 -16.14 5.11
CA LEU A 290 -11.70 -15.15 5.37
C LEU A 290 -12.86 -15.17 4.37
N HIS A 291 -12.68 -15.77 3.19
CA HIS A 291 -13.70 -15.89 2.14
C HIS A 291 -14.41 -14.55 1.84
N PHE A 292 -13.64 -13.49 1.62
CA PHE A 292 -14.13 -12.12 1.50
C PHE A 292 -14.41 -11.67 0.07
N ARG A 293 -13.90 -12.39 -0.93
CA ARG A 293 -14.03 -12.02 -2.35
C ARG A 293 -15.44 -12.33 -2.87
N ALA A 294 -15.97 -11.42 -3.68
CA ALA A 294 -17.24 -11.63 -4.39
C ALA A 294 -17.04 -12.38 -5.73
N ASN A 295 -15.81 -12.43 -6.23
CA ASN A 295 -15.45 -13.06 -7.51
C ASN A 295 -16.26 -12.53 -8.69
N ILE A 296 -16.56 -11.23 -8.69
CA ILE A 296 -17.21 -10.56 -9.83
C ILE A 296 -16.15 -10.35 -10.93
N PRO A 297 -16.39 -10.75 -12.18
CA PRO A 297 -15.46 -10.50 -13.27
C PRO A 297 -15.13 -9.01 -13.41
N ILE A 298 -13.84 -8.64 -13.59
CA ILE A 298 -13.40 -7.24 -13.58
C ILE A 298 -14.15 -6.35 -14.58
N LYS A 299 -14.43 -6.85 -15.78
CA LYS A 299 -15.20 -6.12 -16.80
C LYS A 299 -16.63 -5.81 -16.36
N GLU A 300 -17.25 -6.75 -15.66
CA GLU A 300 -18.59 -6.55 -15.10
C GLU A 300 -18.55 -5.56 -13.94
N TYR A 301 -17.54 -5.65 -13.09
CA TYR A 301 -17.35 -4.71 -12.00
C TYR A 301 -17.16 -3.26 -12.49
N PHE A 302 -16.38 -3.03 -13.54
CA PHE A 302 -16.25 -1.69 -14.13
C PHE A 302 -17.57 -1.13 -14.70
N LYS A 303 -18.45 -1.98 -15.25
CA LYS A 303 -19.80 -1.56 -15.68
C LYS A 303 -20.64 -1.16 -14.47
N GLN A 304 -20.58 -1.93 -13.37
CA GLN A 304 -21.30 -1.62 -12.14
C GLN A 304 -20.77 -0.31 -11.53
N LEU A 305 -19.45 -0.11 -11.48
CA LEU A 305 -18.83 1.15 -11.04
C LEU A 305 -19.38 2.35 -11.79
N ALA A 306 -19.45 2.29 -13.12
CA ALA A 306 -19.93 3.39 -13.95
C ALA A 306 -21.40 3.75 -13.70
N GLN A 307 -22.21 2.83 -13.18
CA GLN A 307 -23.62 3.05 -12.84
C GLN A 307 -23.87 3.30 -11.35
N ALA A 308 -22.83 3.27 -10.50
CA ALA A 308 -22.99 3.44 -9.07
C ALA A 308 -23.71 4.75 -8.70
N PRO A 309 -24.54 4.78 -7.63
CA PRO A 309 -25.32 5.98 -7.26
C PRO A 309 -24.48 7.25 -7.11
N SER A 310 -23.28 7.13 -6.58
CA SER A 310 -22.36 8.23 -6.33
C SER A 310 -21.64 8.80 -7.58
N VAL A 311 -21.79 8.15 -8.73
CA VAL A 311 -21.22 8.61 -10.01
C VAL A 311 -22.07 9.73 -10.60
N PRO A 312 -21.49 10.87 -11.05
CA PRO A 312 -22.23 11.96 -11.66
C PRO A 312 -23.05 11.53 -12.88
N GLY A 313 -24.22 12.12 -13.05
CA GLY A 313 -25.10 11.86 -14.19
C GLY A 313 -24.44 12.05 -15.55
N GLY A 314 -23.53 13.01 -15.70
CA GLY A 314 -22.77 13.25 -16.93
C GLY A 314 -21.85 12.07 -17.29
N ILE A 315 -21.18 11.46 -16.31
CA ILE A 315 -20.35 10.26 -16.51
C ILE A 315 -21.26 9.06 -16.87
N LYS A 316 -22.37 8.89 -16.17
CA LYS A 316 -23.36 7.83 -16.49
C LYS A 316 -23.91 7.97 -17.91
N PHE A 317 -24.23 9.20 -18.31
CA PHE A 317 -24.66 9.50 -19.66
C PHE A 317 -23.57 9.18 -20.69
N ALA A 318 -22.35 9.67 -20.48
CA ALA A 318 -21.21 9.37 -21.36
C ALA A 318 -20.91 7.86 -21.44
N SER A 319 -20.97 7.16 -20.30
CA SER A 319 -20.83 5.70 -20.24
C SER A 319 -21.86 4.97 -21.12
N LYS A 320 -23.12 5.39 -21.08
CA LYS A 320 -24.21 4.77 -21.88
C LYS A 320 -24.14 5.13 -23.37
N THR A 321 -23.91 6.40 -23.66
CA THR A 321 -23.98 6.92 -25.07
C THR A 321 -22.67 6.80 -25.80
N LYS A 322 -21.54 6.59 -25.08
CA LYS A 322 -20.17 6.59 -25.62
C LYS A 322 -19.83 7.89 -26.38
N ILE A 323 -20.51 9.01 -26.04
CA ILE A 323 -20.40 10.28 -26.77
C ILE A 323 -18.98 10.86 -26.75
N ALA A 324 -18.21 10.63 -25.67
CA ALA A 324 -16.83 11.11 -25.58
C ALA A 324 -15.92 10.49 -26.66
N LYS A 325 -16.27 9.29 -27.20
CA LYS A 325 -15.52 8.66 -28.30
C LYS A 325 -15.57 9.47 -29.60
N LEU A 326 -16.55 10.38 -29.75
CA LEU A 326 -16.65 11.28 -30.89
C LEU A 326 -15.72 12.49 -30.82
N PHE A 327 -15.16 12.78 -29.61
CA PHE A 327 -14.35 13.97 -29.35
C PHE A 327 -12.99 13.64 -28.75
N PRO A 328 -12.18 12.74 -29.37
CA PRO A 328 -10.90 12.31 -28.79
C PRO A 328 -9.92 13.48 -28.59
N HIS A 329 -9.94 14.48 -29.47
CA HIS A 329 -9.08 15.66 -29.35
C HIS A 329 -9.37 16.49 -28.09
N CYS A 330 -10.65 16.66 -27.72
CA CYS A 330 -11.02 17.39 -26.52
C CYS A 330 -10.54 16.66 -25.26
N VAL A 331 -10.74 15.33 -25.22
CA VAL A 331 -10.25 14.50 -24.11
C VAL A 331 -8.73 14.56 -24.05
N LYS A 332 -8.04 14.45 -25.19
CA LYS A 332 -6.57 14.53 -25.26
C LYS A 332 -6.03 15.87 -24.75
N LEU A 333 -6.70 16.98 -25.04
CA LEU A 333 -6.31 18.31 -24.54
C LEU A 333 -6.39 18.39 -23.00
N ALA A 334 -7.45 17.84 -22.42
CA ALA A 334 -7.61 17.76 -20.98
C ALA A 334 -6.50 16.89 -20.35
N MET A 335 -6.25 15.71 -20.91
CA MET A 335 -5.19 14.82 -20.41
C MET A 335 -3.79 15.43 -20.56
N ARG A 336 -3.55 16.15 -21.67
CA ARG A 336 -2.30 16.92 -21.87
C ARG A 336 -2.12 18.00 -20.79
N ALA A 337 -3.17 18.71 -20.42
CA ALA A 337 -3.12 19.69 -19.35
C ALA A 337 -2.73 19.03 -18.03
N MET A 338 -3.29 17.84 -17.72
CA MET A 338 -2.95 17.08 -16.53
C MET A 338 -1.50 16.60 -16.54
N ALA A 339 -1.01 16.04 -17.65
CA ALA A 339 0.39 15.61 -17.80
C ALA A 339 1.38 16.79 -17.64
N ASN A 340 0.93 18.02 -17.88
CA ASN A 340 1.71 19.25 -17.70
C ASN A 340 1.39 19.99 -16.40
N SER A 341 0.66 19.39 -15.46
CA SER A 341 0.38 20.01 -14.16
C SER A 341 1.66 20.44 -13.47
N LYS A 342 1.67 21.65 -12.94
CA LYS A 342 2.83 22.19 -12.23
C LYS A 342 3.25 21.22 -11.10
N GLU A 343 4.55 20.96 -10.99
CA GLU A 343 5.20 20.13 -9.96
C GLU A 343 4.87 18.63 -10.01
N HIS A 344 3.67 18.24 -10.41
CA HIS A 344 3.21 16.83 -10.34
C HIS A 344 3.13 16.14 -11.70
N GLY A 345 3.00 16.92 -12.79
CA GLY A 345 2.89 16.37 -14.14
C GLY A 345 4.23 15.88 -14.67
N THR A 346 4.27 14.69 -15.26
CA THR A 346 5.47 14.09 -15.84
C THR A 346 6.06 14.96 -16.95
N GLN A 347 5.22 15.57 -17.79
CA GLN A 347 5.66 16.47 -18.87
C GLN A 347 6.13 17.82 -18.34
N TRP A 348 5.66 18.23 -17.17
CA TRP A 348 6.19 19.42 -16.49
C TRP A 348 7.63 19.14 -16.01
N TRP A 349 7.93 17.95 -15.49
CA TRP A 349 9.30 17.57 -15.09
C TRP A 349 10.26 17.65 -16.27
N ILE A 350 9.85 17.09 -17.42
CA ILE A 350 10.66 17.10 -18.65
C ILE A 350 10.92 18.53 -19.13
N LYS A 351 9.84 19.33 -19.22
CA LYS A 351 9.92 20.72 -19.72
C LYS A 351 10.79 21.62 -18.83
N ASN A 352 10.79 21.39 -17.54
CA ASN A 352 11.54 22.18 -16.57
C ASN A 352 12.84 21.53 -16.13
N ASN A 353 13.23 20.42 -16.79
CA ASN A 353 14.46 19.69 -16.53
C ASN A 353 14.66 19.33 -15.04
N ILE A 354 13.61 18.79 -14.42
CA ILE A 354 13.66 18.34 -13.02
C ILE A 354 14.43 17.02 -12.95
N THR A 355 15.74 17.13 -13.02
CA THR A 355 16.67 16.01 -13.14
C THR A 355 16.43 14.87 -12.15
N PRO A 356 16.23 15.10 -10.83
CA PRO A 356 15.99 14.01 -9.88
C PRO A 356 14.72 13.20 -10.21
N ARG A 357 13.64 13.89 -10.63
CA ARG A 357 12.40 13.22 -11.04
C ARG A 357 12.56 12.46 -12.35
N ILE A 358 13.26 13.04 -13.33
CA ILE A 358 13.56 12.38 -14.60
C ILE A 358 14.35 11.10 -14.34
N HIS A 359 15.40 11.16 -13.51
CA HIS A 359 16.20 9.99 -13.16
C HIS A 359 15.39 8.94 -12.41
N ALA A 360 14.62 9.34 -11.41
CA ALA A 360 13.82 8.39 -10.63
C ALA A 360 12.78 7.65 -11.50
N TYR A 361 12.10 8.36 -12.39
CA TYR A 361 10.90 7.84 -13.08
C TYR A 361 11.13 7.40 -14.53
N TYR A 362 12.25 7.81 -15.15
CA TYR A 362 12.58 7.46 -16.53
C TYR A 362 13.99 6.87 -16.69
N GLY A 363 14.87 7.00 -15.67
CA GLY A 363 16.26 6.63 -15.75
C GLY A 363 17.12 7.79 -16.22
N SER A 364 16.83 8.31 -17.40
CA SER A 364 17.52 9.48 -17.98
C SER A 364 16.62 10.23 -18.95
N LEU A 365 17.05 11.41 -19.37
CA LEU A 365 16.38 12.16 -20.44
C LEU A 365 16.52 11.45 -21.80
N GLU A 366 17.58 10.68 -22.00
CA GLU A 366 17.79 9.88 -23.19
C GLU A 366 16.80 8.71 -23.24
N GLU A 367 16.63 7.99 -22.15
CA GLU A 367 15.63 6.92 -22.03
C GLU A 367 14.20 7.46 -22.24
N TYR A 368 13.89 8.64 -21.67
CA TYR A 368 12.63 9.30 -21.95
C TYR A 368 12.41 9.55 -23.45
N ARG A 369 13.44 10.04 -24.16
CA ARG A 369 13.36 10.30 -25.61
C ARG A 369 13.25 9.01 -26.43
N ALA A 370 13.74 7.91 -25.93
CA ALA A 370 13.70 6.59 -26.56
C ALA A 370 12.34 5.88 -26.38
N ILE A 371 11.40 6.44 -25.61
CA ILE A 371 10.07 5.84 -25.42
C ILE A 371 9.36 5.74 -26.77
N LYS A 372 9.01 4.52 -27.13
CA LYS A 372 8.35 4.22 -28.43
C LYS A 372 6.92 4.76 -28.48
N PRO A 373 6.46 5.24 -29.64
CA PRO A 373 5.05 5.56 -29.84
C PRO A 373 4.19 4.28 -29.74
N TRP A 374 2.90 4.44 -29.40
CA TRP A 374 1.96 3.33 -29.17
C TRP A 374 2.01 2.21 -30.22
N LYS A 375 2.11 2.55 -31.51
CA LYS A 375 2.14 1.58 -32.61
C LYS A 375 3.35 0.64 -32.57
N GLN A 376 4.43 1.02 -31.90
CA GLN A 376 5.68 0.27 -31.79
C GLN A 376 5.91 -0.30 -30.41
N MET A 377 5.01 -0.02 -29.48
CA MET A 377 5.09 -0.49 -28.09
C MET A 377 4.51 -1.89 -27.99
N ASP A 378 5.23 -2.78 -27.34
CA ASP A 378 4.68 -4.06 -26.93
C ASP A 378 3.73 -3.84 -25.76
N LEU A 379 2.44 -4.07 -26.01
CA LEU A 379 1.35 -3.95 -25.04
C LEU A 379 0.81 -5.31 -24.60
N SER A 380 1.50 -6.40 -24.97
CA SER A 380 1.15 -7.74 -24.51
C SER A 380 1.22 -7.83 -22.98
N HIS A 381 0.54 -8.80 -22.45
CA HIS A 381 0.64 -9.13 -21.04
C HIS A 381 2.09 -9.41 -20.64
N ASN A 382 2.42 -9.10 -19.39
CA ASN A 382 3.60 -9.65 -18.76
C ASN A 382 3.46 -11.17 -18.66
N SER A 383 4.61 -11.87 -18.59
CA SER A 383 4.63 -13.32 -18.44
C SER A 383 3.87 -13.76 -17.20
N GLU A 384 3.12 -14.85 -17.32
CA GLU A 384 2.53 -15.54 -16.15
C GLU A 384 3.58 -16.27 -15.31
N ASP A 385 4.81 -16.40 -15.81
CA ASP A 385 5.90 -17.06 -15.10
C ASP A 385 6.40 -16.20 -13.94
N ALA A 386 6.26 -16.73 -12.74
CA ALA A 386 6.72 -16.06 -11.53
C ALA A 386 8.19 -16.33 -11.24
N VAL A 387 8.97 -15.27 -11.06
CA VAL A 387 10.33 -15.38 -10.53
C VAL A 387 10.27 -15.28 -9.01
N LEU A 388 10.54 -16.40 -8.33
CA LEU A 388 10.57 -16.44 -6.87
C LEU A 388 11.90 -15.88 -6.36
N LEU A 389 11.82 -14.93 -5.43
CA LEU A 389 13.00 -14.44 -4.73
C LEU A 389 13.40 -15.42 -3.63
N ASN A 390 14.71 -15.65 -3.49
CA ASN A 390 15.27 -16.42 -2.39
C ASN A 390 15.31 -15.54 -1.12
N HIS A 391 14.78 -16.05 -0.01
CA HIS A 391 14.77 -15.29 1.26
C HIS A 391 16.00 -15.57 2.13
N GLY A 392 16.91 -16.45 1.67
CA GLY A 392 18.20 -16.71 2.32
C GLY A 392 18.11 -17.66 3.52
N TYR A 393 17.06 -18.45 3.60
CA TYR A 393 16.88 -19.53 4.56
C TYR A 393 16.02 -20.63 3.94
N ASP A 394 15.98 -21.80 4.55
CA ASP A 394 15.16 -22.92 4.06
C ASP A 394 13.67 -22.70 4.36
N GLU A 395 12.93 -22.18 3.39
CA GLU A 395 11.49 -21.93 3.49
C GLU A 395 10.62 -23.21 3.47
N THR A 396 11.20 -24.38 3.23
CA THR A 396 10.48 -25.65 3.34
C THR A 396 10.33 -26.12 4.78
N LYS A 397 11.12 -25.58 5.70
CA LYS A 397 11.00 -25.84 7.13
C LYS A 397 9.71 -25.22 7.68
N PRO A 398 8.95 -25.96 8.49
CA PRO A 398 7.87 -25.37 9.28
C PRO A 398 8.39 -24.23 10.17
N LEU A 399 7.60 -23.16 10.33
CA LEU A 399 8.01 -21.97 11.12
C LEU A 399 8.41 -22.32 12.56
N ASN A 400 7.77 -23.30 13.17
CA ASN A 400 8.08 -23.78 14.53
C ASN A 400 9.37 -24.63 14.61
N GLU A 401 10.02 -24.89 13.47
CA GLU A 401 11.29 -25.59 13.40
C GLU A 401 12.49 -24.70 13.09
N LEU A 402 12.24 -23.44 12.75
CA LEU A 402 13.30 -22.47 12.51
C LEU A 402 14.11 -22.22 13.78
N ASP A 403 15.44 -22.13 13.64
CA ASP A 403 16.37 -21.93 14.73
C ASP A 403 17.39 -20.82 14.44
N ILE A 404 18.35 -20.64 15.33
CA ILE A 404 19.38 -19.58 15.22
C ILE A 404 20.23 -19.73 13.94
N LYS A 405 20.38 -20.93 13.40
CA LYS A 405 21.14 -21.14 12.18
C LYS A 405 20.42 -20.56 10.96
N ASP A 406 19.11 -20.76 10.88
CA ASP A 406 18.29 -20.15 9.82
C ASP A 406 18.37 -18.61 9.88
N MET A 407 18.41 -18.03 11.08
CA MET A 407 18.59 -16.60 11.30
C MET A 407 19.98 -16.10 10.84
N GLN A 408 21.01 -16.88 11.08
CA GLN A 408 22.38 -16.58 10.64
C GLN A 408 22.50 -16.65 9.12
N GLU A 409 21.89 -17.64 8.49
CA GLU A 409 21.85 -17.81 7.03
C GLU A 409 21.09 -16.64 6.37
N ALA A 410 19.90 -16.31 6.86
CA ALA A 410 19.10 -15.20 6.37
C ALA A 410 19.81 -13.85 6.51
N ALA A 411 20.53 -13.62 7.62
CA ALA A 411 21.31 -12.41 7.85
C ALA A 411 22.53 -12.33 6.91
N ALA A 412 23.24 -13.45 6.72
CA ALA A 412 24.37 -13.52 5.78
C ALA A 412 23.93 -13.22 4.35
N PHE A 413 22.77 -13.76 3.94
CA PHE A 413 22.20 -13.49 2.63
C PHE A 413 21.76 -12.01 2.44
N ARG A 414 21.55 -11.26 3.53
CA ARG A 414 21.31 -9.82 3.53
C ARG A 414 22.61 -8.98 3.66
N GLY A 415 23.77 -9.61 3.46
CA GLY A 415 25.07 -8.97 3.61
C GLY A 415 25.44 -8.64 5.05
N GLY A 416 24.70 -9.16 6.03
CA GLY A 416 24.85 -8.84 7.43
C GLY A 416 25.14 -10.06 8.32
N LYS A 417 24.81 -9.94 9.60
CA LYS A 417 25.01 -10.99 10.59
C LYS A 417 23.87 -11.00 11.61
N CYS A 418 23.46 -12.17 12.07
CA CYS A 418 22.73 -12.32 13.33
C CYS A 418 23.77 -12.38 14.46
N LEU A 419 23.74 -11.42 15.38
CA LEU A 419 24.69 -11.31 16.51
C LEU A 419 24.26 -12.16 17.69
N SER A 420 22.98 -12.47 17.81
CA SER A 420 22.48 -13.40 18.83
C SER A 420 23.04 -14.79 18.58
N LYS A 421 23.43 -15.47 19.66
CA LYS A 421 24.05 -16.80 19.59
C LYS A 421 23.05 -17.94 19.75
N THR A 422 21.91 -17.66 20.35
CA THR A 422 20.86 -18.63 20.66
C THR A 422 19.49 -18.00 20.44
N MET A 423 18.51 -18.81 20.12
CA MET A 423 17.09 -18.52 20.18
C MET A 423 16.33 -19.79 20.58
N THR A 424 15.15 -19.66 21.13
CA THR A 424 14.25 -20.80 21.29
C THR A 424 13.75 -21.22 19.91
N LYS A 425 13.85 -22.52 19.59
CA LYS A 425 13.38 -23.05 18.30
C LYS A 425 11.91 -22.69 18.07
N GLY A 426 11.63 -22.12 16.90
CA GLY A 426 10.28 -21.68 16.52
C GLY A 426 9.80 -20.37 17.13
N ASP A 427 10.57 -19.74 18.03
CA ASP A 427 10.24 -18.41 18.57
C ASP A 427 10.62 -17.33 17.58
N LEU A 428 9.66 -16.93 16.76
CA LEU A 428 9.84 -15.86 15.78
C LEU A 428 9.51 -14.45 16.33
N ASP A 429 9.10 -14.34 17.57
CA ASP A 429 8.59 -13.09 18.16
C ASP A 429 9.60 -12.38 19.09
N THR A 430 10.46 -13.14 19.75
CA THR A 430 11.54 -12.56 20.56
C THR A 430 12.56 -11.86 19.66
N GLN A 431 12.85 -10.59 19.98
CA GLN A 431 13.81 -9.80 19.21
C GLN A 431 15.23 -10.36 19.34
N LEU A 432 15.90 -10.55 18.21
CA LEU A 432 17.31 -10.85 18.11
C LEU A 432 18.13 -9.61 17.78
N GLU A 433 19.43 -9.68 18.00
CA GLU A 433 20.38 -8.64 17.60
C GLU A 433 20.94 -8.94 16.21
N TRP A 434 20.87 -7.94 15.33
CA TRP A 434 21.31 -8.01 13.94
C TRP A 434 22.34 -6.92 13.65
N GLN A 435 23.16 -7.16 12.63
CA GLN A 435 24.07 -6.17 12.05
C GLN A 435 23.92 -6.21 10.52
N CYS A 436 23.73 -5.05 9.89
CA CYS A 436 23.70 -4.92 8.43
C CYS A 436 25.11 -4.80 7.84
N ALA A 437 25.21 -4.76 6.51
CA ALA A 437 26.49 -4.60 5.76
C ALA A 437 27.23 -3.31 6.12
N GLU A 438 26.52 -2.23 6.50
CA GLU A 438 27.09 -0.95 6.93
C GLU A 438 27.57 -0.96 8.40
N GLY A 439 27.42 -2.08 9.09
CA GLY A 439 27.80 -2.19 10.51
C GLY A 439 26.74 -1.68 11.49
N HIS A 440 25.59 -1.18 11.06
CA HIS A 440 24.52 -0.76 11.96
C HIS A 440 23.99 -1.97 12.76
N LYS A 441 23.95 -1.83 14.07
CA LYS A 441 23.38 -2.83 14.97
C LYS A 441 21.95 -2.45 15.33
N PHE A 442 21.04 -3.41 15.25
CA PHE A 442 19.62 -3.18 15.54
C PHE A 442 18.97 -4.44 16.14
N LYS A 443 17.84 -4.25 16.78
CA LYS A 443 16.98 -5.34 17.27
C LYS A 443 15.74 -5.47 16.40
N ALA A 444 15.35 -6.70 16.11
CA ALA A 444 14.13 -7.02 15.39
C ALA A 444 13.74 -8.47 15.66
N SER A 445 12.47 -8.79 15.57
CA SER A 445 12.00 -10.16 15.62
C SER A 445 12.33 -10.91 14.32
N PRO A 446 12.62 -12.23 14.38
CA PRO A 446 12.70 -13.05 13.18
C PRO A 446 11.49 -12.91 12.26
N ARG A 447 10.31 -12.79 12.83
CA ARG A 447 9.04 -12.60 12.08
C ARG A 447 9.06 -11.34 11.21
N LEU A 448 9.52 -10.21 11.73
CA LEU A 448 9.65 -8.98 10.96
C LEU A 448 10.65 -9.13 9.81
N ILE A 449 11.77 -9.82 10.05
CA ILE A 449 12.84 -9.99 9.08
C ILE A 449 12.44 -11.00 7.98
N LEU A 450 11.94 -12.17 8.36
CA LEU A 450 11.69 -13.27 7.44
C LEU A 450 10.34 -13.14 6.73
N LEU A 451 9.27 -12.85 7.48
CA LEU A 451 7.90 -12.85 6.96
C LEU A 451 7.43 -11.44 6.55
N GLY A 452 7.97 -10.40 7.18
CA GLY A 452 7.68 -9.01 6.83
C GLY A 452 8.58 -8.45 5.72
N GLY A 453 9.75 -9.04 5.48
CA GLY A 453 10.72 -8.58 4.48
C GLY A 453 11.47 -7.30 4.88
N HIS A 454 11.34 -6.86 6.12
CA HIS A 454 12.08 -5.72 6.66
C HIS A 454 13.54 -6.07 6.94
N TRP A 455 14.41 -5.06 6.94
CA TRP A 455 15.81 -5.19 7.34
C TRP A 455 16.24 -4.01 8.22
N CYS A 456 17.46 -3.52 8.05
CA CYS A 456 18.06 -2.49 8.87
C CYS A 456 17.24 -1.17 8.84
N PRO A 457 16.77 -0.67 9.99
CA PRO A 457 16.01 0.59 10.03
C PRO A 457 16.91 1.80 9.72
N GLU A 458 18.23 1.73 9.97
CA GLU A 458 19.16 2.82 9.70
C GLU A 458 19.53 2.94 8.22
N CYS A 459 19.45 1.85 7.44
CA CYS A 459 19.62 1.88 5.99
C CYS A 459 18.34 2.26 5.25
N PHE A 460 17.18 2.08 5.90
CA PHE A 460 15.89 2.37 5.30
C PHE A 460 15.64 3.89 5.20
N PRO A 461 15.07 4.39 4.08
CA PRO A 461 14.85 5.82 3.88
C PRO A 461 14.03 6.49 4.98
N TRP A 462 14.47 7.69 5.35
CA TRP A 462 13.78 8.59 6.25
C TRP A 462 13.94 10.03 5.75
N PRO A 463 13.24 10.41 4.67
CA PRO A 463 13.51 11.65 3.93
C PRO A 463 12.90 12.89 4.57
N TYR A 464 12.88 12.99 5.89
CA TYR A 464 12.27 14.11 6.60
C TYR A 464 13.35 15.01 7.20
N LYS A 465 13.28 16.32 6.94
CA LYS A 465 14.33 17.30 7.25
C LYS A 465 14.62 17.46 8.74
N ASP A 466 13.66 17.17 9.58
CA ASP A 466 13.72 17.46 11.02
C ASP A 466 14.52 16.40 11.82
N ASP A 467 14.76 15.21 11.26
CA ASP A 467 15.24 14.02 11.98
C ASP A 467 16.41 13.31 11.30
N ASN A 468 17.50 13.98 11.01
CA ASN A 468 18.65 13.35 10.36
C ASN A 468 18.24 12.57 9.07
N PRO A 469 17.91 13.27 8.00
CA PRO A 469 17.29 12.67 6.81
C PRO A 469 18.19 11.64 6.14
N ARG A 470 17.62 10.47 5.86
CA ARG A 470 18.26 9.40 5.09
C ARG A 470 17.58 9.31 3.72
N PRO A 471 18.32 9.54 2.64
CA PRO A 471 17.80 9.50 1.29
C PRO A 471 17.47 8.07 0.84
N TRP A 472 16.75 7.93 -0.28
CA TRP A 472 16.69 6.67 -1.00
C TRP A 472 18.04 6.41 -1.69
N GLN A 473 18.66 5.26 -1.43
CA GLN A 473 19.96 4.84 -1.98
C GLN A 473 19.93 3.35 -2.34
N TRP A 474 18.87 2.98 -3.08
CA TRP A 474 18.63 1.58 -3.41
C TRP A 474 19.71 0.95 -4.29
N ASP A 475 20.37 1.74 -5.18
CA ASP A 475 21.52 1.27 -5.96
C ASP A 475 22.68 0.85 -5.05
N ARG A 476 22.91 1.59 -3.98
CA ARG A 476 23.94 1.26 -2.98
C ARG A 476 23.52 0.06 -2.11
N GLU A 477 22.25 0.00 -1.74
CA GLU A 477 21.72 -1.16 -1.00
C GLU A 477 21.90 -2.45 -1.81
N ALA A 478 21.58 -2.44 -3.11
CA ALA A 478 21.72 -3.60 -3.99
C ALA A 478 23.17 -4.09 -4.11
N LYS A 479 24.15 -3.18 -4.07
CA LYS A 479 25.58 -3.55 -4.18
C LYS A 479 26.11 -4.32 -2.97
N ARG A 480 25.42 -4.30 -1.82
CA ARG A 480 25.88 -4.88 -0.55
C ARG A 480 24.90 -5.84 0.13
N ASN A 481 23.68 -5.92 -0.38
CA ASN A 481 22.61 -6.77 0.15
C ASN A 481 22.08 -7.69 -0.96
N PRO A 482 22.58 -8.92 -1.10
CA PRO A 482 22.14 -9.88 -2.12
C PRO A 482 20.65 -10.17 -2.11
N PHE A 483 20.01 -10.17 -0.94
CA PHE A 483 18.56 -10.34 -0.84
C PHE A 483 17.81 -9.21 -1.54
N PHE A 484 18.23 -7.96 -1.32
CA PHE A 484 17.66 -6.79 -1.99
C PHE A 484 18.06 -6.73 -3.47
N ALA A 485 19.29 -7.13 -3.81
CA ALA A 485 19.81 -7.12 -5.17
C ALA A 485 18.98 -7.95 -6.15
N GLN A 486 18.38 -9.07 -5.70
CA GLN A 486 17.51 -9.89 -6.54
C GLN A 486 16.33 -9.10 -7.12
N LEU A 487 15.80 -8.17 -6.33
CA LEU A 487 14.69 -7.32 -6.74
C LEU A 487 15.14 -6.12 -7.58
N TRP A 488 16.32 -5.58 -7.27
CA TRP A 488 16.76 -4.29 -7.82
C TRP A 488 17.63 -4.42 -9.07
N ALA A 489 18.65 -5.28 -9.01
CA ALA A 489 19.65 -5.38 -10.07
C ALA A 489 19.10 -5.75 -11.47
N PRO A 490 18.10 -6.64 -11.63
CA PRO A 490 17.53 -6.94 -12.94
C PRO A 490 16.77 -5.79 -13.59
N LEU A 491 16.41 -4.77 -12.83
CA LEU A 491 15.59 -3.62 -13.28
C LEU A 491 16.40 -2.33 -13.46
N HIS A 492 17.69 -2.32 -13.08
CA HIS A 492 18.55 -1.13 -13.06
C HIS A 492 19.93 -1.45 -13.62
N SER A 493 20.62 -0.41 -14.15
CA SER A 493 22.01 -0.59 -14.61
C SER A 493 22.96 -0.74 -13.42
N PRO A 494 23.98 -1.62 -13.52
CA PRO A 494 25.01 -1.74 -12.50
C PRO A 494 25.82 -0.46 -12.25
N GLU A 495 25.86 0.43 -13.24
CA GLU A 495 26.56 1.73 -13.16
C GLU A 495 25.75 2.79 -12.40
N GLU A 496 24.45 2.56 -12.18
CA GLU A 496 23.63 3.50 -11.41
C GLU A 496 24.15 3.60 -9.97
N ASP A 497 24.19 4.83 -9.45
CA ASP A 497 24.52 5.16 -8.06
C ASP A 497 23.64 6.34 -7.60
N ASN A 498 22.34 6.25 -7.88
CA ASN A 498 21.39 7.31 -7.60
C ASN A 498 21.14 7.44 -6.10
N VAL A 499 21.11 8.68 -5.64
CA VAL A 499 20.73 9.06 -4.28
C VAL A 499 19.64 10.11 -4.38
N TYR A 500 18.44 9.79 -3.90
CA TYR A 500 17.31 10.71 -3.94
C TYR A 500 17.08 11.28 -2.54
N GLY A 501 17.42 12.57 -2.40
CA GLY A 501 17.20 13.32 -1.15
C GLY A 501 15.73 13.72 -0.95
N PRO A 502 15.42 14.36 0.18
CA PRO A 502 14.10 14.93 0.43
C PRO A 502 13.86 16.11 -0.52
N GLU A 503 13.30 15.81 -1.68
CA GLU A 503 12.86 16.85 -2.60
C GLU A 503 11.46 17.30 -2.19
N VAL A 504 11.35 18.57 -1.87
CA VAL A 504 10.07 19.22 -1.58
C VAL A 504 9.95 20.41 -2.53
N PHE A 505 8.91 20.45 -3.34
CA PHE A 505 8.61 21.61 -4.15
C PHE A 505 8.07 22.74 -3.27
N ASP A 506 8.37 24.01 -3.65
CA ASP A 506 7.92 25.16 -2.91
C ASP A 506 6.40 25.16 -2.71
N GLY A 507 5.97 25.19 -1.47
CA GLY A 507 4.54 25.23 -1.11
C GLY A 507 3.89 23.90 -0.71
N TRP A 508 4.56 22.76 -0.83
CA TRP A 508 3.99 21.47 -0.40
C TRP A 508 3.79 21.34 1.11
N GLU A 509 4.59 21.99 1.89
CA GLU A 509 4.57 21.91 3.36
C GLU A 509 3.79 23.04 4.06
N LYS A 510 3.01 23.84 3.32
CA LYS A 510 2.20 24.92 3.88
C LYS A 510 0.81 24.49 4.30
#